data_c77320ec89be075d4441e5d203498420
#
_entry.id   c77320ec89be075d4441e5d203498420
#
_cell.length_a   1.000
_cell.length_b   1.000
_cell.length_c   1.000
_cell.angle_alpha   90.00
_cell.angle_beta   90.00
_cell.angle_gamma   90.00
#
_symmetry.space_group_name_H-M   'P 1'
#
loop_
_entity.id
_entity.type
_entity.pdbx_description
1 polymer ?
#
loop_
_entity_poly.entity_id
_entity_poly.type
_entity_poly.pdbx_seq_one_letter_code
_entity_poly.pdbx_strand_id
1 'polypeptide(L)'
;MDHFRNPRNVGKIENPDGSATVGSLACGDALKFQFKLGPDGKIAEAKFQTFGCASAIASSSALTEMVIGKTLEEAKKITNQQIADYLGGLPPQKMHCSVMGREAMEAAIKNYETGENADRNLEDETLCTCYTVSENEVRRVIIENQLTTVEEVTNFTKAGGGCGRCKEKIQKILDELHR
;
A
#
# COMPACT_ATOMS: atom_id res chain seq x y z
N MET A 1 5.32 -11.96 -13.73
CA MET A 1 6.10 -13.03 -13.05
C MET A 1 7.57 -12.68 -12.84
N ASP A 2 8.17 -11.81 -13.66
CA ASP A 2 9.58 -11.47 -13.56
C ASP A 2 9.92 -10.75 -12.24
N HIS A 3 9.16 -9.72 -11.84
CA HIS A 3 9.33 -9.00 -10.59
C HIS A 3 9.24 -9.85 -9.30
N PHE A 4 8.66 -11.03 -9.38
CA PHE A 4 8.69 -11.99 -8.26
C PHE A 4 9.98 -12.83 -8.27
N ARG A 5 10.39 -13.31 -9.47
CA ARG A 5 11.56 -14.18 -9.59
C ARG A 5 12.88 -13.43 -9.46
N ASN A 6 12.89 -12.20 -9.95
CA ASN A 6 14.03 -11.29 -9.97
C ASN A 6 13.63 -9.92 -9.43
N PRO A 7 13.27 -9.81 -8.12
CA PRO A 7 12.82 -8.55 -7.57
C PRO A 7 13.94 -7.49 -7.58
N ARG A 8 13.61 -6.28 -8.04
CA ARG A 8 14.51 -5.13 -8.07
C ARG A 8 14.42 -4.37 -6.76
N ASN A 9 15.53 -3.73 -6.40
CA ASN A 9 15.60 -2.80 -5.28
C ASN A 9 15.21 -3.40 -3.92
N VAL A 10 15.46 -4.70 -3.73
CA VAL A 10 15.28 -5.37 -2.44
C VAL A 10 16.40 -4.93 -1.49
N GLY A 11 16.05 -4.66 -0.22
CA GLY A 11 17.02 -4.33 0.81
C GLY A 11 16.66 -3.08 1.59
N LYS A 12 17.68 -2.45 2.16
CA LYS A 12 17.55 -1.20 2.94
C LYS A 12 18.49 -0.13 2.40
N ILE A 13 18.12 1.12 2.65
CA ILE A 13 18.97 2.29 2.41
C ILE A 13 19.59 2.69 3.75
N GLU A 14 20.90 2.94 3.75
CA GLU A 14 21.58 3.57 4.89
C GLU A 14 21.26 5.07 4.87
N ASN A 15 20.69 5.58 5.97
CA ASN A 15 20.25 6.97 6.10
C ASN A 15 19.28 7.39 4.98
N PRO A 16 18.08 6.78 4.90
CA PRO A 16 17.06 7.18 3.95
C PRO A 16 16.51 8.55 4.31
N ASP A 17 16.05 9.30 3.31
CA ASP A 17 15.37 10.57 3.54
C ASP A 17 13.94 10.32 4.04
N GLY A 18 13.28 9.30 3.51
CA GLY A 18 11.97 8.86 4.00
C GLY A 18 11.90 7.34 4.19
N SER A 19 11.23 6.91 5.26
CA SER A 19 11.07 5.50 5.62
C SER A 19 9.75 5.27 6.33
N ALA A 20 9.04 4.22 5.95
CA ALA A 20 7.85 3.78 6.69
C ALA A 20 7.66 2.28 6.57
N THR A 21 6.95 1.72 7.56
CA THR A 21 6.52 0.33 7.58
C THR A 21 5.01 0.28 7.67
N VAL A 22 4.37 -0.46 6.78
CA VAL A 22 2.93 -0.72 6.79
C VAL A 22 2.64 -2.20 6.88
N GLY A 23 1.43 -2.53 7.32
CA GLY A 23 1.04 -3.92 7.59
C GLY A 23 1.56 -4.43 8.93
N SER A 24 1.36 -5.69 9.19
CA SER A 24 1.79 -6.32 10.43
C SER A 24 2.13 -7.79 10.18
N LEU A 25 3.13 -8.30 10.89
CA LEU A 25 3.48 -9.72 10.83
C LEU A 25 2.32 -10.62 11.30
N ALA A 26 1.46 -10.12 12.20
CA ALA A 26 0.27 -10.82 12.65
C ALA A 26 -0.77 -11.02 11.53
N CYS A 27 -0.81 -10.09 10.54
CA CYS A 27 -1.68 -10.16 9.38
C CYS A 27 -1.06 -10.94 8.22
N GLY A 28 0.20 -11.39 8.37
CA GLY A 28 0.93 -12.17 7.36
C GLY A 28 1.53 -11.36 6.23
N ASP A 29 1.35 -10.04 6.21
CA ASP A 29 1.98 -9.14 5.22
C ASP A 29 2.51 -7.88 5.93
N ALA A 30 3.77 -7.58 5.73
CA ALA A 30 4.41 -6.34 6.18
C ALA A 30 5.35 -5.82 5.08
N LEU A 31 5.38 -4.52 4.90
CA LEU A 31 6.21 -3.85 3.90
C LEU A 31 6.88 -2.63 4.51
N LYS A 32 8.19 -2.61 4.46
CA LYS A 32 9.00 -1.42 4.70
C LYS A 32 9.42 -0.83 3.36
N PHE A 33 9.14 0.45 3.17
CA PHE A 33 9.55 1.23 2.00
C PHE A 33 10.48 2.36 2.43
N GLN A 34 11.55 2.58 1.66
CA GLN A 34 12.54 3.61 1.92
C GLN A 34 12.94 4.27 0.62
N PHE A 35 13.22 5.57 0.67
CA PHE A 35 13.77 6.29 -0.47
C PHE A 35 14.83 7.30 -0.06
N LYS A 36 15.63 7.71 -1.05
CA LYS A 36 16.62 8.78 -0.95
C LYS A 36 16.48 9.73 -2.14
N LEU A 37 16.55 11.02 -1.86
CA LEU A 37 16.47 12.06 -2.88
C LEU A 37 17.84 12.35 -3.47
N GLY A 38 17.87 12.67 -4.74
CA GLY A 38 19.02 13.23 -5.42
C GLY A 38 19.10 14.75 -5.25
N PRO A 39 20.18 15.36 -5.71
CA PRO A 39 20.38 16.82 -5.63
C PRO A 39 19.37 17.61 -6.47
N ASP A 40 18.68 16.95 -7.39
CA ASP A 40 17.61 17.48 -8.24
C ASP A 40 16.21 17.41 -7.59
N GLY A 41 16.12 16.93 -6.33
CA GLY A 41 14.85 16.75 -5.60
C GLY A 41 14.01 15.58 -6.07
N LYS A 42 14.57 14.70 -6.91
CA LYS A 42 13.91 13.48 -7.36
C LYS A 42 14.36 12.28 -6.55
N ILE A 43 13.54 11.24 -6.54
CA ILE A 43 13.88 9.96 -5.92
C ILE A 43 15.03 9.31 -6.70
N ALA A 44 16.23 9.34 -6.14
CA ALA A 44 17.42 8.74 -6.73
C ALA A 44 17.52 7.25 -6.42
N GLU A 45 17.05 6.84 -5.25
CA GLU A 45 17.07 5.45 -4.80
C GLU A 45 15.76 5.15 -4.04
N ALA A 46 15.19 3.99 -4.31
CA ALA A 46 14.05 3.45 -3.56
C ALA A 46 14.31 1.97 -3.30
N LYS A 47 14.10 1.52 -2.07
CA LYS A 47 14.23 0.11 -1.68
C LYS A 47 13.08 -0.35 -0.80
N PHE A 48 12.89 -1.66 -0.80
CA PHE A 48 11.88 -2.26 0.05
C PHE A 48 12.39 -3.54 0.72
N GLN A 49 11.77 -3.83 1.86
CA GLN A 49 11.82 -5.13 2.53
C GLN A 49 10.38 -5.55 2.81
N THR A 50 10.02 -6.75 2.45
CA THR A 50 8.66 -7.26 2.70
C THR A 50 8.68 -8.65 3.27
N PHE A 51 7.74 -8.91 4.15
CA PHE A 51 7.31 -10.23 4.56
C PHE A 51 5.88 -10.41 4.05
N GLY A 52 5.69 -11.24 3.03
CA GLY A 52 4.39 -11.37 2.38
C GLY A 52 4.43 -12.35 1.20
N CYS A 53 3.33 -12.37 0.46
CA CYS A 53 3.16 -13.27 -0.68
C CYS A 53 3.95 -12.79 -1.93
N ALA A 54 4.01 -13.65 -2.95
CA ALA A 54 4.66 -13.36 -4.23
C ALA A 54 4.17 -12.05 -4.88
N SER A 55 2.87 -11.74 -4.74
CA SER A 55 2.28 -10.50 -5.26
C SER A 55 2.77 -9.27 -4.48
N ALA A 56 2.99 -9.38 -3.16
CA ALA A 56 3.54 -8.30 -2.36
C ALA A 56 4.99 -7.98 -2.78
N ILE A 57 5.81 -9.00 -3.03
CA ILE A 57 7.17 -8.83 -3.54
C ILE A 57 7.15 -8.17 -4.92
N ALA A 58 6.31 -8.67 -5.83
CA ALA A 58 6.22 -8.16 -7.20
C ALA A 58 5.73 -6.71 -7.23
N SER A 59 4.67 -6.38 -6.47
CA SER A 59 4.13 -5.02 -6.41
C SER A 59 5.13 -4.01 -5.82
N SER A 60 5.84 -4.39 -4.77
CA SER A 60 6.86 -3.54 -4.16
C SER A 60 8.05 -3.33 -5.10
N SER A 61 8.50 -4.38 -5.80
CA SER A 61 9.54 -4.29 -6.80
C SER A 61 9.15 -3.35 -7.96
N ALA A 62 7.94 -3.51 -8.50
CA ALA A 62 7.42 -2.64 -9.55
C ALA A 62 7.34 -1.18 -9.08
N LEU A 63 6.78 -0.94 -7.89
CA LEU A 63 6.65 0.40 -7.33
C LEU A 63 8.02 1.11 -7.22
N THR A 64 9.06 0.43 -6.74
CA THR A 64 10.39 1.04 -6.63
C THR A 64 10.93 1.49 -7.99
N GLU A 65 10.73 0.71 -9.06
CA GLU A 65 11.12 1.14 -10.41
C GLU A 65 10.28 2.31 -10.92
N MET A 66 8.98 2.32 -10.61
CA MET A 66 8.07 3.39 -11.03
C MET A 66 8.36 4.74 -10.38
N VAL A 67 8.90 4.77 -9.15
CA VAL A 67 9.13 6.01 -8.40
C VAL A 67 10.53 6.60 -8.63
N ILE A 68 11.52 5.79 -8.96
CA ILE A 68 12.89 6.28 -9.23
C ILE A 68 12.87 7.27 -10.40
N GLY A 69 13.52 8.42 -10.25
CA GLY A 69 13.54 9.52 -11.20
C GLY A 69 12.33 10.46 -11.15
N LYS A 70 11.35 10.21 -10.28
CA LYS A 70 10.18 11.09 -10.07
C LYS A 70 10.39 12.01 -8.88
N THR A 71 9.69 13.15 -8.90
CA THR A 71 9.52 13.99 -7.71
C THR A 71 8.56 13.31 -6.73
N LEU A 72 8.55 13.75 -5.46
CA LEU A 72 7.61 13.23 -4.46
C LEU A 72 6.14 13.44 -4.87
N GLU A 73 5.85 14.60 -5.47
CA GLU A 73 4.50 14.91 -5.96
C GLU A 73 4.05 14.02 -7.14
N GLU A 74 4.98 13.64 -8.00
CA GLU A 74 4.71 12.68 -9.08
C GLU A 74 4.54 11.26 -8.54
N ALA A 75 5.34 10.89 -7.54
CA ALA A 75 5.24 9.59 -6.87
C ALA A 75 3.88 9.42 -6.17
N LYS A 76 3.40 10.45 -5.46
CA LYS A 76 2.07 10.44 -4.80
C LYS A 76 0.91 10.20 -5.77
N LYS A 77 1.07 10.51 -7.05
CA LYS A 77 0.04 10.30 -8.09
C LYS A 77 -0.02 8.87 -8.63
N ILE A 78 0.94 8.03 -8.28
CA ILE A 78 0.94 6.63 -8.69
C ILE A 78 -0.20 5.91 -7.98
N THR A 79 -1.10 5.31 -8.75
CA THR A 79 -2.22 4.55 -8.23
C THR A 79 -1.88 3.06 -8.06
N ASN A 80 -2.59 2.38 -7.18
CA ASN A 80 -2.46 0.92 -7.04
C ASN A 80 -2.86 0.18 -8.33
N GLN A 81 -3.76 0.73 -9.13
CA GLN A 81 -4.10 0.18 -10.45
C GLN A 81 -2.91 0.28 -11.42
N GLN A 82 -2.20 1.41 -11.46
CA GLN A 82 -1.01 1.55 -12.29
C GLN A 82 0.11 0.55 -11.89
N ILE A 83 0.25 0.26 -10.59
CA ILE A 83 1.19 -0.78 -10.12
C ILE A 83 0.75 -2.16 -10.63
N ALA A 84 -0.54 -2.47 -10.56
CA ALA A 84 -1.07 -3.72 -11.07
C ALA A 84 -0.88 -3.84 -12.58
N ASP A 85 -1.19 -2.78 -13.34
CA ASP A 85 -1.05 -2.73 -14.80
C ASP A 85 0.42 -2.88 -15.25
N TYR A 86 1.36 -2.26 -14.52
CA TYR A 86 2.80 -2.39 -14.76
C TYR A 86 3.28 -3.86 -14.66
N LEU A 87 2.63 -4.64 -13.82
CA LEU A 87 2.89 -6.08 -13.66
C LEU A 87 2.17 -6.95 -14.70
N GLY A 88 1.36 -6.35 -15.60
CA GLY A 88 0.50 -7.07 -16.53
C GLY A 88 -0.78 -7.60 -15.90
N GLY A 89 -1.20 -7.01 -14.79
CA GLY A 89 -2.37 -7.37 -14.00
C GLY A 89 -2.05 -8.13 -12.72
N LEU A 90 -2.91 -7.96 -11.72
CA LEU A 90 -2.92 -8.76 -10.49
C LEU A 90 -4.26 -9.49 -10.37
N PRO A 91 -4.28 -10.71 -9.82
CA PRO A 91 -5.54 -11.35 -9.48
C PRO A 91 -6.36 -10.47 -8.53
N PRO A 92 -7.70 -10.40 -8.65
CA PRO A 92 -8.52 -9.54 -7.79
C PRO A 92 -8.21 -9.70 -6.30
N GLN A 93 -8.07 -10.93 -5.81
CA GLN A 93 -7.75 -11.24 -4.41
C GLN A 93 -6.35 -10.81 -3.97
N LYS A 94 -5.53 -10.27 -4.89
CA LYS A 94 -4.16 -9.78 -4.65
C LYS A 94 -4.01 -8.27 -4.83
N MET A 95 -5.08 -7.56 -5.13
CA MET A 95 -5.07 -6.09 -5.29
C MET A 95 -4.61 -5.38 -4.01
N HIS A 96 -4.92 -5.91 -2.83
CA HIS A 96 -4.41 -5.37 -1.56
C HIS A 96 -2.87 -5.27 -1.49
N CYS A 97 -2.12 -6.07 -2.26
CA CYS A 97 -0.67 -5.97 -2.29
C CYS A 97 -0.19 -4.68 -2.96
N SER A 98 -0.87 -4.23 -4.03
CA SER A 98 -0.57 -2.94 -4.68
C SER A 98 -1.02 -1.76 -3.82
N VAL A 99 -2.14 -1.89 -3.10
CA VAL A 99 -2.61 -0.90 -2.12
C VAL A 99 -1.58 -0.72 -1.01
N MET A 100 -1.12 -1.81 -0.39
CA MET A 100 -0.10 -1.78 0.66
C MET A 100 1.22 -1.15 0.18
N GLY A 101 1.63 -1.43 -1.06
CA GLY A 101 2.81 -0.82 -1.67
C GLY A 101 2.70 0.71 -1.73
N ARG A 102 1.57 1.20 -2.25
CA ARG A 102 1.28 2.63 -2.32
C ARG A 102 1.23 3.28 -0.94
N GLU A 103 0.56 2.66 0.03
CA GLU A 103 0.49 3.14 1.41
C GLU A 103 1.85 3.28 2.07
N ALA A 104 2.74 2.30 1.87
CA ALA A 104 4.09 2.36 2.40
C ALA A 104 4.89 3.52 1.80
N MET A 105 4.74 3.78 0.51
CA MET A 105 5.36 4.92 -0.17
C MET A 105 4.81 6.25 0.36
N GLU A 106 3.49 6.41 0.45
CA GLU A 106 2.85 7.62 0.97
C GLU A 106 3.26 7.90 2.41
N ALA A 107 3.28 6.87 3.25
CA ALA A 107 3.75 6.97 4.63
C ALA A 107 5.23 7.37 4.72
N ALA A 108 6.10 6.84 3.86
CA ALA A 108 7.50 7.22 3.80
C ALA A 108 7.68 8.68 3.35
N ILE A 109 6.88 9.16 2.39
CA ILE A 109 6.88 10.55 1.97
C ILE A 109 6.40 11.45 3.11
N LYS A 110 5.33 11.08 3.82
CA LYS A 110 4.86 11.82 4.99
C LYS A 110 5.94 11.89 6.08
N ASN A 111 6.63 10.79 6.36
CA ASN A 111 7.75 10.77 7.31
C ASN A 111 8.83 11.77 6.93
N TYR A 112 9.18 11.89 5.65
CA TYR A 112 10.13 12.88 5.15
C TYR A 112 9.63 14.32 5.34
N GLU A 113 8.35 14.59 5.01
CA GLU A 113 7.77 15.94 5.06
C GLU A 113 7.54 16.44 6.49
N THR A 114 7.19 15.56 7.43
CA THR A 114 6.80 15.95 8.81
C THR A 114 7.85 15.59 9.86
N GLY A 115 8.78 14.69 9.55
CA GLY A 115 9.73 14.13 10.53
C GLY A 115 9.07 13.15 11.53
N GLU A 116 7.77 12.94 11.43
CA GLU A 116 7.05 12.00 12.30
C GLU A 116 7.26 10.56 11.84
N ASN A 117 7.30 9.64 12.82
CA ASN A 117 7.32 8.22 12.49
C ASN A 117 5.96 7.84 11.88
N ALA A 118 5.93 7.61 10.58
CA ALA A 118 4.70 7.35 9.82
C ALA A 118 4.28 5.86 9.88
N ASP A 119 4.72 5.15 10.90
CA ASP A 119 4.15 3.84 11.22
C ASP A 119 2.65 4.03 11.48
N ARG A 120 1.84 3.21 10.81
CA ARG A 120 0.37 3.32 10.75
C ARG A 120 -0.22 3.79 12.10
N ASN A 121 -0.92 4.92 12.09
CA ASN A 121 -1.60 5.44 13.28
C ASN A 121 -2.62 4.41 13.78
N LEU A 122 -2.34 3.81 14.93
CA LEU A 122 -3.24 2.93 15.69
C LEU A 122 -4.46 3.69 16.27
N GLU A 123 -4.54 5.00 16.04
CA GLU A 123 -5.61 5.88 16.53
C GLU A 123 -6.89 5.82 15.68
N ASP A 124 -6.82 5.27 14.46
CA ASP A 124 -8.00 5.08 13.62
C ASP A 124 -8.87 3.94 14.15
N GLU A 125 -10.19 4.17 14.20
CA GLU A 125 -11.15 3.14 14.62
C GLU A 125 -11.02 1.89 13.74
N THR A 126 -10.63 0.77 14.36
CA THR A 126 -10.46 -0.50 13.67
C THR A 126 -11.80 -1.06 13.25
N LEU A 127 -12.06 -1.10 11.95
CA LEU A 127 -13.26 -1.71 11.37
C LEU A 127 -13.13 -3.24 11.29
N CYS A 128 -11.98 -3.73 10.84
CA CYS A 128 -11.69 -5.17 10.69
C CYS A 128 -10.59 -5.61 11.65
N THR A 129 -10.95 -6.30 12.73
CA THR A 129 -9.99 -6.80 13.73
C THR A 129 -9.14 -7.97 13.24
N CYS A 130 -9.61 -8.75 12.25
CA CYS A 130 -8.86 -9.89 11.72
C CYS A 130 -7.60 -9.46 10.95
N TYR A 131 -7.66 -8.32 10.26
CA TYR A 131 -6.58 -7.82 9.42
C TYR A 131 -6.13 -6.41 9.81
N THR A 132 -6.64 -5.89 10.93
CA THR A 132 -6.29 -4.58 11.47
C THR A 132 -6.49 -3.46 10.42
N VAL A 133 -7.65 -3.48 9.73
CA VAL A 133 -8.02 -2.48 8.74
C VAL A 133 -8.91 -1.44 9.39
N SER A 134 -8.58 -0.15 9.23
CA SER A 134 -9.37 0.96 9.78
C SER A 134 -10.56 1.31 8.88
N GLU A 135 -11.53 2.04 9.44
CA GLU A 135 -12.65 2.58 8.65
C GLU A 135 -12.16 3.60 7.62
N ASN A 136 -11.24 4.47 7.99
CA ASN A 136 -10.67 5.48 7.11
C ASN A 136 -9.98 4.85 5.89
N GLU A 137 -9.25 3.75 6.09
CA GLU A 137 -8.65 2.99 5.01
C GLU A 137 -9.69 2.42 4.04
N VAL A 138 -10.76 1.82 4.59
CA VAL A 138 -11.85 1.28 3.76
C VAL A 138 -12.50 2.40 2.94
N ARG A 139 -12.85 3.53 3.56
CA ARG A 139 -13.45 4.68 2.86
C ARG A 139 -12.54 5.21 1.76
N ARG A 140 -11.26 5.41 2.06
CA ARG A 140 -10.27 5.88 1.09
C ARG A 140 -10.17 4.94 -0.11
N VAL A 141 -10.01 3.64 0.11
CA VAL A 141 -9.85 2.65 -0.95
C VAL A 141 -11.10 2.56 -1.83
N ILE A 142 -12.30 2.66 -1.23
CA ILE A 142 -13.57 2.71 -1.98
C ILE A 142 -13.59 3.92 -2.93
N ILE A 143 -13.27 5.10 -2.43
CA ILE A 143 -13.31 6.36 -3.21
C ILE A 143 -12.26 6.33 -4.34
N GLU A 144 -11.02 5.97 -4.01
CA GLU A 144 -9.90 5.99 -4.96
C GLU A 144 -10.05 4.98 -6.10
N ASN A 145 -10.68 3.84 -5.82
CA ASN A 145 -10.83 2.76 -6.79
C ASN A 145 -12.27 2.60 -7.30
N GLN A 146 -13.19 3.48 -6.87
CA GLN A 146 -14.60 3.47 -7.27
C GLN A 146 -15.27 2.09 -7.01
N LEU A 147 -14.97 1.48 -5.86
CA LEU A 147 -15.47 0.15 -5.52
C LEU A 147 -16.96 0.23 -5.16
N THR A 148 -17.73 -0.74 -5.61
CA THR A 148 -19.19 -0.77 -5.46
C THR A 148 -19.70 -1.96 -4.65
N THR A 149 -18.86 -2.96 -4.39
CA THR A 149 -19.25 -4.19 -3.70
C THR A 149 -18.35 -4.52 -2.52
N VAL A 150 -18.90 -5.21 -1.52
CA VAL A 150 -18.15 -5.72 -0.37
C VAL A 150 -17.02 -6.66 -0.80
N GLU A 151 -17.22 -7.42 -1.89
CA GLU A 151 -16.20 -8.33 -2.41
C GLU A 151 -14.99 -7.55 -2.97
N GLU A 152 -15.24 -6.50 -3.72
CA GLU A 152 -14.16 -5.62 -4.21
C GLU A 152 -13.40 -5.00 -3.04
N VAL A 153 -14.09 -4.46 -2.03
CA VAL A 153 -13.44 -3.92 -0.83
C VAL A 153 -12.59 -4.98 -0.13
N THR A 154 -13.09 -6.22 -0.04
CA THR A 154 -12.31 -7.33 0.53
C THR A 154 -11.06 -7.63 -0.29
N ASN A 155 -11.14 -7.60 -1.61
CA ASN A 155 -10.00 -7.83 -2.50
C ASN A 155 -8.91 -6.76 -2.36
N PHE A 156 -9.31 -5.52 -2.07
CA PHE A 156 -8.40 -4.36 -1.98
C PHE A 156 -7.86 -4.14 -0.56
N THR A 157 -8.58 -4.55 0.50
CA THR A 157 -8.22 -4.26 1.90
C THR A 157 -8.05 -5.49 2.78
N LYS A 158 -8.48 -6.66 2.35
CA LYS A 158 -8.71 -7.89 3.14
C LYS A 158 -9.85 -7.77 4.16
N ALA A 159 -10.40 -6.60 4.45
CA ALA A 159 -11.54 -6.45 5.35
C ALA A 159 -12.73 -7.27 4.84
N GLY A 160 -13.36 -8.03 5.74
CA GLY A 160 -14.44 -8.96 5.38
C GLY A 160 -14.00 -10.36 5.02
N GLY A 161 -12.71 -10.58 4.71
CA GLY A 161 -12.18 -11.88 4.26
C GLY A 161 -11.89 -12.91 5.37
N GLY A 162 -11.90 -12.51 6.63
CA GLY A 162 -11.71 -13.37 7.78
C GLY A 162 -13.03 -13.87 8.36
N CYS A 163 -13.37 -13.42 9.58
CA CYS A 163 -14.61 -13.86 10.26
C CYS A 163 -15.90 -13.28 9.65
N GLY A 164 -15.83 -12.33 8.75
CA GLY A 164 -16.95 -11.71 8.05
C GLY A 164 -17.77 -10.69 8.87
N ARG A 165 -17.51 -10.50 10.17
CA ARG A 165 -18.30 -9.61 11.05
C ARG A 165 -18.34 -8.15 10.60
N CYS A 166 -17.32 -7.68 9.89
CA CYS A 166 -17.25 -6.30 9.40
C CYS A 166 -17.97 -6.08 8.06
N LYS A 167 -18.49 -7.11 7.38
CA LYS A 167 -19.14 -6.98 6.06
C LYS A 167 -20.34 -6.05 6.07
N GLU A 168 -21.16 -6.10 7.12
CA GLU A 168 -22.31 -5.19 7.26
C GLU A 168 -21.90 -3.72 7.41
N LYS A 169 -20.80 -3.45 8.14
CA LYS A 169 -20.25 -2.10 8.25
C LYS A 169 -19.69 -1.63 6.90
N ILE A 170 -18.99 -2.49 6.18
CA ILE A 170 -18.47 -2.19 4.83
C ILE A 170 -19.62 -1.84 3.89
N GLN A 171 -20.73 -2.62 3.92
CA GLN A 171 -21.90 -2.33 3.09
C GLN A 171 -22.50 -0.95 3.40
N LYS A 172 -22.61 -0.60 4.69
CA LYS A 172 -23.10 0.73 5.08
C LYS A 172 -22.22 1.86 4.55
N ILE A 173 -20.90 1.70 4.60
CA ILE A 173 -19.97 2.68 4.06
C ILE A 173 -20.15 2.83 2.54
N LEU A 174 -20.31 1.72 1.82
CA LEU A 174 -20.61 1.73 0.38
C LEU A 174 -21.91 2.48 0.10
N ASP A 175 -22.97 2.18 0.85
CA ASP A 175 -24.29 2.84 0.70
C ASP A 175 -24.23 4.35 1.02
N GLU A 176 -23.38 4.77 1.94
CA GLU A 176 -23.14 6.18 2.28
C GLU A 176 -22.38 6.93 1.18
N LEU A 177 -21.37 6.31 0.59
CA LEU A 177 -20.50 6.93 -0.41
C LEU A 177 -21.11 6.97 -1.82
N HIS A 178 -22.12 6.12 -2.08
CA HIS A 178 -22.82 6.05 -3.39
C HIS A 178 -24.20 6.72 -3.38
N ARG A 179 -24.55 7.48 -2.32
CA ARG A 179 -25.75 8.34 -2.29
C ARG A 179 -25.49 9.64 -3.02
#